data_1cd0a34adb7769a65cff8acb64658206
#
_entry.id   1cd0a34adb7769a65cff8acb64658206
#
_cell.length_a   1.000
_cell.length_b   1.000
_cell.length_c   1.000
_cell.angle_alpha   90.00
_cell.angle_beta   90.00
_cell.angle_gamma   90.00
#
_symmetry.space_group_name_H-M   'P 1'
#
loop_
_entity.id
_entity.type
_entity.pdbx_description
1 polymer ?
#
loop_
_entity_poly.entity_id
_entity_poly.type
_entity_poly.pdbx_seq_one_letter_code
_entity_poly.pdbx_strand_id
1 'polypeptide(L)'
;MADQHKKYITSDELKKHNKPHDLWLSIQGKIYNVTDWSKIHPGGPIPLMNLAGQDVTDAFIAFHPASAWKFLDNFFTGYYLQDFEVSEVSRDYRNLSAKFTKSGLFEKKGHGTILSLCFVTLLLSACFYGVLRSDSFFIHMLSGGLLGFTWMQIAYLGHDSGHYNIMTSRGFNKFVQILTGNCLTGISIAWWKWTHNAHHVSCNSLDYDPDLQHLPVLAVSSKLFQSLTSRFYLRELTFDPLSRFFVSYQHFTFYPVMCVARVNLYLQTLLLLFSKRKVPDRALNILGIAVFWTWFPLLVSCLPNWSERVLFVLASFCVCAIQHVQFCLNHFAANVYVGAPKGNDWFEKQTSGTIDIACSPKMDWFFGGLQFQLEHHLFPRLPRCNLRKISPVVQELCKKHNLPYTSLSFVEANRWTLRTLRTAALEARQLANPASKNLIWEAVNTHG
;
A
#
# COMPACT_ATOMS: atom_id res chain seq x y z
N MET A 1 -26.22 -21.11 38.40
CA MET A 1 -26.14 -20.42 37.09
C MET A 1 -25.68 -21.46 36.08
N ALA A 2 -26.50 -21.76 35.09
CA ALA A 2 -26.28 -22.86 34.21
C ALA A 2 -24.98 -22.65 33.43
N ASP A 3 -24.07 -23.61 33.50
CA ASP A 3 -22.90 -23.72 32.65
C ASP A 3 -23.45 -24.05 31.25
N GLN A 4 -23.72 -23.01 30.47
CA GLN A 4 -24.10 -23.19 29.06
C GLN A 4 -22.93 -23.90 28.43
N HIS A 5 -23.11 -25.17 28.03
CA HIS A 5 -22.11 -25.98 27.34
C HIS A 5 -21.62 -25.20 26.10
N LYS A 6 -20.42 -24.60 26.23
CA LYS A 6 -19.75 -23.91 25.13
C LYS A 6 -19.62 -24.89 23.97
N LYS A 7 -20.05 -24.47 22.78
CA LYS A 7 -19.88 -25.26 21.55
C LYS A 7 -18.51 -24.98 20.96
N TYR A 8 -17.80 -25.99 20.53
CA TYR A 8 -16.47 -25.90 19.98
C TYR A 8 -16.45 -26.44 18.55
N ILE A 9 -15.62 -25.83 17.70
CA ILE A 9 -15.24 -26.35 16.39
C ILE A 9 -13.71 -26.29 16.26
N THR A 10 -13.14 -27.16 15.42
CA THR A 10 -11.70 -27.19 15.15
C THR A 10 -11.30 -26.13 14.11
N SER A 11 -10.01 -25.82 14.03
CA SER A 11 -9.47 -24.97 12.96
C SER A 11 -9.75 -25.56 11.56
N ASP A 12 -9.76 -26.88 11.42
CA ASP A 12 -10.07 -27.52 10.13
C ASP A 12 -11.56 -27.39 9.75
N GLU A 13 -12.45 -27.36 10.73
CA GLU A 13 -13.85 -27.01 10.46
C GLU A 13 -13.99 -25.54 10.08
N LEU A 14 -13.37 -24.64 10.84
CA LEU A 14 -13.38 -23.19 10.54
C LEU A 14 -12.86 -22.90 9.12
N LYS A 15 -11.81 -23.59 8.66
CA LYS A 15 -11.25 -23.43 7.29
C LYS A 15 -12.25 -23.70 6.17
N LYS A 16 -13.32 -24.44 6.40
CA LYS A 16 -14.35 -24.70 5.38
C LYS A 16 -15.19 -23.45 5.09
N HIS A 17 -15.25 -22.50 6.04
CA HIS A 17 -16.02 -21.26 5.97
C HIS A 17 -15.19 -20.10 5.39
N ASN A 18 -14.60 -20.28 4.21
CA ASN A 18 -13.74 -19.29 3.52
C ASN A 18 -14.24 -18.90 2.13
N LYS A 19 -15.54 -19.04 1.88
CA LYS A 19 -16.16 -18.75 0.57
C LYS A 19 -16.93 -17.43 0.63
N PRO A 20 -17.08 -16.67 -0.47
CA PRO A 20 -17.76 -15.38 -0.48
C PRO A 20 -19.17 -15.35 0.12
N HIS A 21 -19.86 -16.51 0.11
CA HIS A 21 -21.20 -16.69 0.66
C HIS A 21 -21.19 -17.39 2.03
N ASP A 22 -20.01 -17.69 2.58
CA ASP A 22 -19.82 -18.37 3.86
C ASP A 22 -18.45 -18.00 4.44
N LEU A 23 -18.39 -16.81 5.10
CA LEU A 23 -17.17 -16.20 5.64
C LEU A 23 -17.24 -16.21 7.18
N TRP A 24 -16.50 -17.14 7.79
CA TRP A 24 -16.31 -17.18 9.23
C TRP A 24 -14.85 -16.88 9.59
N LEU A 25 -14.62 -16.30 10.75
CA LEU A 25 -13.29 -16.04 11.28
C LEU A 25 -13.29 -16.17 12.81
N SER A 26 -12.11 -16.40 13.37
CA SER A 26 -11.91 -16.39 14.83
C SER A 26 -11.21 -15.09 15.26
N ILE A 27 -11.66 -14.53 16.39
CA ILE A 27 -10.97 -13.45 17.11
C ILE A 27 -10.95 -13.82 18.59
N GLN A 28 -9.76 -13.98 19.14
CA GLN A 28 -9.54 -14.44 20.51
C GLN A 28 -10.27 -15.76 20.82
N GLY A 29 -10.25 -16.68 19.86
CA GLY A 29 -10.89 -17.99 19.99
C GLY A 29 -12.41 -17.99 19.90
N LYS A 30 -13.08 -16.86 19.76
CA LYS A 30 -14.53 -16.77 19.48
C LYS A 30 -14.75 -16.76 17.98
N ILE A 31 -15.78 -17.46 17.50
CA ILE A 31 -16.08 -17.60 16.06
C ILE A 31 -17.20 -16.64 15.66
N TYR A 32 -16.96 -15.92 14.60
CA TYR A 32 -17.84 -14.88 14.06
C TYR A 32 -18.21 -15.19 12.60
N ASN A 33 -19.51 -15.14 12.27
CA ASN A 33 -19.99 -15.19 10.90
C ASN A 33 -20.12 -13.76 10.36
N VAL A 34 -19.24 -13.42 9.42
CA VAL A 34 -19.17 -12.08 8.81
C VAL A 34 -19.62 -12.05 7.36
N THR A 35 -20.30 -13.10 6.90
CA THR A 35 -20.73 -13.28 5.50
C THR A 35 -21.48 -12.06 4.96
N ASP A 36 -22.53 -11.63 5.64
CA ASP A 36 -23.32 -10.47 5.19
C ASP A 36 -22.62 -9.15 5.50
N TRP A 37 -21.91 -9.09 6.63
CA TRP A 37 -21.11 -7.91 6.99
C TRP A 37 -20.02 -7.60 5.98
N SER A 38 -19.43 -8.59 5.34
CA SER A 38 -18.39 -8.42 4.33
C SER A 38 -18.79 -7.47 3.21
N LYS A 39 -20.07 -7.45 2.84
CA LYS A 39 -20.64 -6.62 1.75
C LYS A 39 -20.66 -5.13 2.08
N ILE A 40 -20.61 -4.77 3.37
CA ILE A 40 -20.72 -3.39 3.88
C ILE A 40 -19.57 -3.02 4.82
N HIS A 41 -18.58 -3.90 4.96
CA HIS A 41 -17.41 -3.65 5.80
C HIS A 41 -16.65 -2.39 5.34
N PRO A 42 -16.30 -1.45 6.24
CA PRO A 42 -15.66 -0.20 5.86
C PRO A 42 -14.29 -0.36 5.17
N GLY A 43 -13.56 -1.43 5.46
CA GLY A 43 -12.30 -1.80 4.80
C GLY A 43 -12.49 -2.51 3.45
N GLY A 44 -13.75 -2.70 3.00
CA GLY A 44 -14.09 -3.51 1.83
C GLY A 44 -14.17 -5.01 2.15
N PRO A 45 -14.66 -5.83 1.19
CA PRO A 45 -14.82 -7.27 1.39
C PRO A 45 -13.50 -8.05 1.34
N ILE A 46 -12.50 -7.57 0.59
CA ILE A 46 -11.26 -8.29 0.29
C ILE A 46 -10.49 -8.71 1.55
N PRO A 47 -10.23 -7.84 2.53
CA PRO A 47 -9.54 -8.24 3.76
C PRO A 47 -10.23 -9.40 4.49
N LEU A 48 -11.57 -9.38 4.56
CA LEU A 48 -12.33 -10.46 5.19
C LEU A 48 -12.25 -11.76 4.38
N MET A 49 -12.35 -11.68 3.06
CA MET A 49 -12.23 -12.84 2.17
C MET A 49 -10.84 -13.47 2.23
N ASN A 50 -9.79 -12.65 2.29
CA ASN A 50 -8.40 -13.14 2.33
C ASN A 50 -8.07 -13.83 3.66
N LEU A 51 -8.75 -13.46 4.74
CA LEU A 51 -8.49 -13.95 6.09
C LEU A 51 -9.59 -14.89 6.62
N ALA A 52 -10.63 -15.19 5.86
CA ALA A 52 -11.68 -16.09 6.32
C ALA A 52 -11.16 -17.51 6.58
N GLY A 53 -11.84 -18.23 7.47
CA GLY A 53 -11.52 -19.61 7.82
C GLY A 53 -10.36 -19.78 8.80
N GLN A 54 -9.96 -18.71 9.54
CA GLN A 54 -8.81 -18.78 10.45
C GLN A 54 -8.92 -17.77 11.60
N ASP A 55 -7.99 -17.85 12.58
CA ASP A 55 -7.85 -16.81 13.61
C ASP A 55 -7.17 -15.58 13.02
N VAL A 56 -7.76 -14.41 13.23
CA VAL A 56 -7.34 -13.13 12.66
C VAL A 56 -7.14 -12.07 13.76
N THR A 57 -6.94 -12.50 14.99
CA THR A 57 -6.87 -11.61 16.16
C THR A 57 -5.83 -10.51 15.97
N ASP A 58 -4.64 -10.83 15.48
CA ASP A 58 -3.55 -9.86 15.34
C ASP A 58 -3.85 -8.83 14.26
N ALA A 59 -4.33 -9.26 13.10
CA ALA A 59 -4.79 -8.36 12.04
C ALA A 59 -5.96 -7.48 12.52
N PHE A 60 -6.91 -8.06 13.27
CA PHE A 60 -8.01 -7.29 13.83
C PHE A 60 -7.51 -6.19 14.78
N ILE A 61 -6.56 -6.48 15.65
CA ILE A 61 -5.94 -5.51 16.57
C ILE A 61 -5.21 -4.41 15.79
N ALA A 62 -4.49 -4.76 14.73
CA ALA A 62 -3.78 -3.79 13.90
C ALA A 62 -4.72 -2.75 13.26
N PHE A 63 -5.82 -3.21 12.65
CA PHE A 63 -6.67 -2.36 11.82
C PHE A 63 -7.85 -1.72 12.56
N HIS A 64 -8.26 -2.23 13.73
CA HIS A 64 -9.49 -1.77 14.38
C HIS A 64 -9.23 -1.06 15.71
N PRO A 65 -9.95 0.05 15.99
CA PRO A 65 -9.91 0.71 17.28
C PRO A 65 -10.66 -0.11 18.34
N ALA A 66 -10.43 0.17 19.63
CA ALA A 66 -11.11 -0.48 20.74
C ALA A 66 -12.65 -0.46 20.63
N SER A 67 -13.22 0.59 20.02
CA SER A 67 -14.68 0.67 19.79
C SER A 67 -15.23 -0.42 18.88
N ALA A 68 -14.41 -0.98 17.99
CA ALA A 68 -14.85 -2.04 17.05
C ALA A 68 -15.18 -3.36 17.79
N TRP A 69 -14.55 -3.63 18.91
CA TRP A 69 -14.81 -4.83 19.69
C TRP A 69 -16.28 -4.98 20.11
N LYS A 70 -16.96 -3.86 20.39
CA LYS A 70 -18.39 -3.85 20.74
C LYS A 70 -19.32 -4.34 19.62
N PHE A 71 -18.87 -4.31 18.37
CA PHE A 71 -19.67 -4.77 17.23
C PHE A 71 -19.57 -6.27 17.01
N LEU A 72 -18.53 -6.92 17.53
CA LEU A 72 -18.27 -8.36 17.27
C LEU A 72 -19.40 -9.23 17.80
N ASP A 73 -20.03 -8.88 18.92
CA ASP A 73 -21.12 -9.68 19.51
C ASP A 73 -22.31 -9.86 18.55
N ASN A 74 -22.50 -8.93 17.59
CA ASN A 74 -23.54 -9.03 16.57
C ASN A 74 -23.30 -10.17 15.55
N PHE A 75 -22.07 -10.66 15.46
CA PHE A 75 -21.65 -11.68 14.51
C PHE A 75 -21.27 -13.00 15.17
N PHE A 76 -21.34 -13.07 16.50
CA PHE A 76 -20.94 -14.25 17.24
C PHE A 76 -21.85 -15.44 16.95
N THR A 77 -21.26 -16.58 16.57
CA THR A 77 -21.98 -17.78 16.17
C THR A 77 -22.40 -18.67 17.34
N GLY A 78 -21.92 -18.38 18.55
CA GLY A 78 -22.04 -19.27 19.73
C GLY A 78 -20.93 -20.32 19.81
N TYR A 79 -20.05 -20.41 18.79
CA TYR A 79 -18.95 -21.37 18.77
C TYR A 79 -17.63 -20.73 19.23
N TYR A 80 -16.78 -21.60 19.76
CA TYR A 80 -15.40 -21.29 20.16
C TYR A 80 -14.45 -22.19 19.38
N LEU A 81 -13.23 -21.70 19.13
CA LEU A 81 -12.17 -22.49 18.51
C LEU A 81 -11.56 -23.45 19.55
N GLN A 82 -11.63 -24.75 19.27
CA GLN A 82 -11.16 -25.79 20.17
C GLN A 82 -9.64 -25.79 20.35
N ASP A 83 -8.93 -25.62 19.26
CA ASP A 83 -7.48 -25.61 19.14
C ASP A 83 -6.88 -24.20 19.07
N PHE A 84 -7.52 -23.25 19.77
CA PHE A 84 -7.03 -21.88 19.83
C PHE A 84 -5.76 -21.78 20.66
N GLU A 85 -4.69 -21.45 19.99
CA GLU A 85 -3.39 -21.18 20.60
C GLU A 85 -2.89 -19.78 20.25
N VAL A 86 -2.19 -19.16 21.18
CA VAL A 86 -1.54 -17.86 20.99
C VAL A 86 -0.04 -18.06 21.01
N SER A 87 0.61 -17.88 19.87
CA SER A 87 2.07 -17.93 19.78
C SER A 87 2.71 -16.88 20.69
N GLU A 88 3.96 -17.09 21.07
CA GLU A 88 4.71 -16.11 21.87
C GLU A 88 4.84 -14.76 21.15
N VAL A 89 5.08 -14.79 19.84
CA VAL A 89 5.15 -13.59 18.99
C VAL A 89 3.84 -12.80 19.05
N SER A 90 2.70 -13.48 18.82
CA SER A 90 1.38 -12.84 18.88
C SER A 90 1.08 -12.27 20.27
N ARG A 91 1.47 -13.00 21.32
CA ARG A 91 1.30 -12.51 22.71
C ARG A 91 2.07 -11.23 22.96
N ASP A 92 3.33 -11.20 22.54
CA ASP A 92 4.20 -10.04 22.72
C ASP A 92 3.73 -8.85 21.85
N TYR A 93 3.32 -9.10 20.61
CA TYR A 93 2.75 -8.08 19.73
C TYR A 93 1.49 -7.46 20.34
N ARG A 94 0.57 -8.29 20.85
CA ARG A 94 -0.67 -7.83 21.52
C ARG A 94 -0.36 -7.01 22.78
N ASN A 95 0.60 -7.44 23.58
CA ASN A 95 1.10 -6.71 24.75
C ASN A 95 1.70 -5.37 24.35
N LEU A 96 2.49 -5.35 23.28
CA LEU A 96 3.11 -4.14 22.73
C LEU A 96 2.06 -3.15 22.24
N SER A 97 1.06 -3.62 21.50
CA SER A 97 -0.07 -2.80 21.06
C SER A 97 -0.85 -2.19 22.22
N ALA A 98 -1.10 -2.99 23.26
CA ALA A 98 -1.74 -2.51 24.49
C ALA A 98 -0.88 -1.46 25.21
N LYS A 99 0.44 -1.68 25.30
CA LYS A 99 1.39 -0.71 25.89
C LYS A 99 1.38 0.61 25.11
N PHE A 100 1.42 0.57 23.77
CA PHE A 100 1.35 1.77 22.94
C PHE A 100 0.02 2.51 23.09
N THR A 101 -1.08 1.78 23.22
CA THR A 101 -2.38 2.37 23.50
C THR A 101 -2.39 3.07 24.86
N LYS A 102 -1.90 2.43 25.91
CA LYS A 102 -1.84 2.98 27.29
C LYS A 102 -0.92 4.21 27.36
N SER A 103 0.16 4.24 26.57
CA SER A 103 1.10 5.38 26.53
C SER A 103 0.64 6.53 25.61
N GLY A 104 -0.56 6.46 25.04
CA GLY A 104 -1.12 7.52 24.21
C GLY A 104 -0.51 7.66 22.81
N LEU A 105 0.30 6.67 22.33
CA LEU A 105 0.94 6.75 21.03
C LEU A 105 -0.06 6.70 19.86
N PHE A 106 -1.26 6.14 20.08
CA PHE A 106 -2.35 6.15 19.09
C PHE A 106 -3.22 7.44 19.13
N GLU A 107 -2.91 8.40 20.00
CA GLU A 107 -3.65 9.64 20.08
C GLU A 107 -3.41 10.52 18.85
N LYS A 108 -4.50 10.97 18.25
CA LYS A 108 -4.52 11.74 17.01
C LYS A 108 -4.75 13.22 17.32
N LYS A 109 -3.68 13.95 17.51
CA LYS A 109 -3.74 15.38 17.92
C LYS A 109 -4.05 16.33 16.76
N GLY A 110 -3.82 15.93 15.52
CA GLY A 110 -4.14 16.71 14.33
C GLY A 110 -3.20 17.86 13.98
N HIS A 111 -2.38 18.36 14.92
CA HIS A 111 -1.49 19.51 14.70
C HIS A 111 -0.55 19.29 13.50
N GLY A 112 0.09 18.11 13.41
CA GLY A 112 0.98 17.78 12.29
C GLY A 112 0.26 17.78 10.94
N THR A 113 -0.99 17.36 10.91
CA THR A 113 -1.81 17.39 9.69
C THR A 113 -2.14 18.82 9.26
N ILE A 114 -2.52 19.68 10.21
CA ILE A 114 -2.81 21.08 9.92
C ILE A 114 -1.55 21.78 9.38
N LEU A 115 -0.39 21.60 10.04
CA LEU A 115 0.88 22.13 9.57
C LEU A 115 1.23 21.63 8.16
N SER A 116 1.03 20.35 7.90
CA SER A 116 1.26 19.76 6.57
C SER A 116 0.31 20.32 5.52
N LEU A 117 -0.97 20.55 5.85
CA LEU A 117 -1.92 21.22 4.94
C LEU A 117 -1.50 22.67 4.65
N CYS A 118 -1.06 23.42 5.65
CA CYS A 118 -0.53 24.78 5.46
C CYS A 118 0.72 24.76 4.56
N PHE A 119 1.64 23.84 4.79
CA PHE A 119 2.84 23.67 3.96
C PHE A 119 2.49 23.33 2.51
N VAL A 120 1.60 22.38 2.29
CA VAL A 120 1.11 22.03 0.94
C VAL A 120 0.44 23.23 0.26
N THR A 121 -0.38 23.99 0.98
CA THR A 121 -1.02 25.20 0.44
C THR A 121 0.03 26.23 0.00
N LEU A 122 1.08 26.44 0.81
CA LEU A 122 2.18 27.34 0.46
C LEU A 122 2.90 26.88 -0.82
N LEU A 123 3.23 25.57 -0.92
CA LEU A 123 3.91 25.03 -2.10
C LEU A 123 3.04 25.14 -3.37
N LEU A 124 1.73 24.84 -3.26
CA LEU A 124 0.79 25.01 -4.37
C LEU A 124 0.71 26.49 -4.79
N SER A 125 0.59 27.40 -3.82
CA SER A 125 0.56 28.85 -4.10
C SER A 125 1.81 29.33 -4.82
N ALA A 126 2.99 28.84 -4.41
CA ALA A 126 4.26 29.15 -5.06
C ALA A 126 4.32 28.59 -6.50
N CYS A 127 3.82 27.36 -6.71
CA CYS A 127 3.72 26.76 -8.04
C CYS A 127 2.80 27.60 -8.96
N PHE A 128 1.60 27.94 -8.49
CA PHE A 128 0.66 28.76 -9.25
C PHE A 128 1.24 30.16 -9.55
N TYR A 129 1.89 30.78 -8.55
CA TYR A 129 2.55 32.05 -8.74
C TYR A 129 3.62 32.00 -9.84
N GLY A 130 4.48 30.97 -9.82
CA GLY A 130 5.52 30.78 -10.84
C GLY A 130 4.96 30.61 -12.25
N VAL A 131 3.86 29.86 -12.40
CA VAL A 131 3.19 29.65 -13.71
C VAL A 131 2.47 30.92 -14.19
N LEU A 132 1.80 31.67 -13.30
CA LEU A 132 0.90 32.77 -13.66
C LEU A 132 1.60 34.14 -13.75
N ARG A 133 2.80 34.30 -13.15
CA ARG A 133 3.47 35.59 -13.01
C ARG A 133 4.86 35.63 -13.64
N SER A 134 5.34 34.54 -14.17
CA SER A 134 6.63 34.47 -14.83
C SER A 134 6.49 34.14 -16.32
N ASP A 135 7.36 34.71 -17.15
CA ASP A 135 7.54 34.32 -18.54
C ASP A 135 8.81 33.48 -18.73
N SER A 136 9.48 33.11 -17.63
CA SER A 136 10.74 32.35 -17.66
C SER A 136 10.49 30.86 -17.76
N PHE A 137 11.03 30.23 -18.81
CA PHE A 137 11.06 28.78 -18.95
C PHE A 137 11.58 28.04 -17.72
N PHE A 138 12.67 28.53 -17.11
CA PHE A 138 13.25 27.89 -15.94
C PHE A 138 12.33 27.94 -14.71
N ILE A 139 11.60 29.05 -14.52
CA ILE A 139 10.63 29.17 -13.44
C ILE A 139 9.44 28.23 -13.70
N HIS A 140 9.00 28.08 -14.93
CA HIS A 140 7.96 27.12 -15.29
C HIS A 140 8.39 25.68 -14.99
N MET A 141 9.61 25.30 -15.36
CA MET A 141 10.14 23.95 -15.06
C MET A 141 10.33 23.72 -13.57
N LEU A 142 10.83 24.73 -12.83
CA LEU A 142 10.91 24.67 -11.37
C LEU A 142 9.54 24.53 -10.73
N SER A 143 8.54 25.25 -11.23
CA SER A 143 7.15 25.15 -10.77
C SER A 143 6.55 23.76 -11.04
N GLY A 144 6.88 23.14 -12.19
CA GLY A 144 6.51 21.75 -12.48
C GLY A 144 7.13 20.77 -11.49
N GLY A 145 8.45 20.90 -11.24
CA GLY A 145 9.13 20.08 -10.21
C GLY A 145 8.55 20.31 -8.82
N LEU A 146 8.24 21.55 -8.46
CA LEU A 146 7.60 21.90 -7.20
C LEU A 146 6.20 21.30 -7.07
N LEU A 147 5.41 21.25 -8.15
CA LEU A 147 4.13 20.58 -8.18
C LEU A 147 4.28 19.08 -7.92
N GLY A 148 5.25 18.43 -8.58
CA GLY A 148 5.55 17.01 -8.36
C GLY A 148 5.93 16.72 -6.91
N PHE A 149 6.78 17.54 -6.31
CA PHE A 149 7.14 17.46 -4.90
C PHE A 149 5.93 17.67 -3.98
N THR A 150 5.09 18.66 -4.32
CA THR A 150 3.85 18.91 -3.58
C THR A 150 2.91 17.72 -3.62
N TRP A 151 2.77 17.04 -4.76
CA TRP A 151 1.99 15.81 -4.87
C TRP A 151 2.51 14.68 -3.98
N MET A 152 3.83 14.56 -3.80
CA MET A 152 4.39 13.60 -2.84
C MET A 152 3.92 13.92 -1.40
N GLN A 153 4.00 15.18 -0.99
CA GLN A 153 3.57 15.61 0.36
C GLN A 153 2.06 15.42 0.56
N ILE A 154 1.26 15.71 -0.47
CA ILE A 154 -0.19 15.50 -0.46
C ILE A 154 -0.52 14.02 -0.34
N ALA A 155 0.19 13.15 -1.07
CA ALA A 155 -0.06 11.71 -1.04
C ALA A 155 0.21 11.09 0.33
N TYR A 156 1.22 11.57 1.06
CA TYR A 156 1.43 11.16 2.46
C TYR A 156 0.26 11.53 3.37
N LEU A 157 -0.35 12.70 3.17
CA LEU A 157 -1.55 13.09 3.92
C LEU A 157 -2.76 12.23 3.54
N GLY A 158 -2.90 11.94 2.25
CA GLY A 158 -3.92 11.03 1.72
C GLY A 158 -3.80 9.64 2.33
N HIS A 159 -2.59 9.09 2.35
CA HIS A 159 -2.25 7.82 2.95
C HIS A 159 -2.64 7.76 4.44
N ASP A 160 -2.17 8.72 5.23
CA ASP A 160 -2.46 8.79 6.66
C ASP A 160 -3.95 8.94 6.95
N SER A 161 -4.64 9.80 6.19
CA SER A 161 -6.08 9.95 6.32
C SER A 161 -6.84 8.68 5.92
N GLY A 162 -6.33 7.94 4.94
CA GLY A 162 -6.84 6.65 4.49
C GLY A 162 -6.84 5.61 5.60
N HIS A 163 -5.79 5.59 6.42
CA HIS A 163 -5.68 4.77 7.63
C HIS A 163 -6.42 5.35 8.85
N TYR A 164 -7.10 6.48 8.69
CA TYR A 164 -7.78 7.18 9.80
C TYR A 164 -6.85 7.50 10.97
N ASN A 165 -5.57 7.80 10.71
CA ASN A 165 -4.58 8.05 11.77
C ASN A 165 -4.29 9.54 12.02
N ILE A 166 -4.94 10.47 11.29
CA ILE A 166 -4.68 11.91 11.40
C ILE A 166 -5.56 12.65 12.43
N MET A 167 -6.82 12.22 12.60
CA MET A 167 -7.79 12.87 13.49
C MET A 167 -8.80 11.84 14.00
N THR A 168 -9.39 12.09 15.15
CA THR A 168 -10.47 11.26 15.71
C THR A 168 -11.77 11.38 14.92
N SER A 169 -12.08 12.57 14.39
CA SER A 169 -13.25 12.81 13.57
C SER A 169 -13.18 12.05 12.24
N ARG A 170 -14.15 11.16 12.02
CA ARG A 170 -14.28 10.44 10.74
C ARG A 170 -14.60 11.38 9.58
N GLY A 171 -15.40 12.42 9.82
CA GLY A 171 -15.74 13.44 8.82
C GLY A 171 -14.50 14.22 8.36
N PHE A 172 -13.63 14.61 9.29
CA PHE A 172 -12.38 15.29 8.96
C PHE A 172 -11.43 14.38 8.16
N ASN A 173 -11.25 13.12 8.57
CA ASN A 173 -10.46 12.16 7.78
C ASN A 173 -11.03 12.02 6.36
N LYS A 174 -12.35 11.89 6.21
CA LYS A 174 -13.01 11.78 4.90
C LYS A 174 -12.79 13.04 4.05
N PHE A 175 -12.90 14.23 4.66
CA PHE A 175 -12.62 15.49 3.98
C PHE A 175 -11.18 15.53 3.46
N VAL A 176 -10.19 15.21 4.31
CA VAL A 176 -8.78 15.18 3.90
C VAL A 176 -8.54 14.12 2.82
N GLN A 177 -9.16 12.95 2.91
CA GLN A 177 -9.08 11.91 1.88
C GLN A 177 -9.52 12.41 0.49
N ILE A 178 -10.68 13.03 0.42
CA ILE A 178 -11.21 13.56 -0.85
C ILE A 178 -10.38 14.74 -1.35
N LEU A 179 -10.01 15.65 -0.46
CA LEU A 179 -9.18 16.79 -0.82
C LEU A 179 -7.82 16.34 -1.39
N THR A 180 -7.09 15.52 -0.65
CA THR A 180 -5.72 15.14 -1.01
C THR A 180 -5.68 14.11 -2.13
N GLY A 181 -6.47 13.05 -2.05
CA GLY A 181 -6.53 12.01 -3.08
C GLY A 181 -7.19 12.51 -4.36
N ASN A 182 -8.45 12.88 -4.28
CA ASN A 182 -9.24 13.14 -5.48
C ASN A 182 -9.00 14.53 -6.05
N CYS A 183 -9.15 15.60 -5.22
CA CYS A 183 -9.14 16.97 -5.74
C CYS A 183 -7.74 17.49 -6.09
N LEU A 184 -6.72 17.13 -5.31
CA LEU A 184 -5.38 17.69 -5.48
C LEU A 184 -4.42 16.79 -6.25
N THR A 185 -4.61 15.46 -6.21
CA THR A 185 -3.70 14.54 -6.90
C THR A 185 -4.35 13.76 -8.06
N GLY A 186 -5.69 13.80 -8.19
CA GLY A 186 -6.41 13.12 -9.26
C GLY A 186 -6.49 11.60 -9.09
N ILE A 187 -6.24 11.08 -7.88
CA ILE A 187 -6.26 9.66 -7.56
C ILE A 187 -7.42 9.40 -6.60
N SER A 188 -8.34 8.49 -6.96
CA SER A 188 -9.46 8.16 -6.10
C SER A 188 -9.00 7.51 -4.81
N ILE A 189 -9.37 8.12 -3.68
CA ILE A 189 -9.14 7.50 -2.37
C ILE A 189 -9.91 6.18 -2.20
N ALA A 190 -11.03 6.01 -2.89
CA ALA A 190 -11.76 4.75 -2.89
C ALA A 190 -10.97 3.64 -3.60
N TRP A 191 -10.30 3.96 -4.74
CA TRP A 191 -9.41 3.05 -5.42
C TRP A 191 -8.20 2.70 -4.54
N TRP A 192 -7.53 3.71 -3.99
CA TRP A 192 -6.37 3.52 -3.13
C TRP A 192 -6.71 2.64 -1.90
N LYS A 193 -7.81 2.91 -1.20
CA LYS A 193 -8.23 2.09 -0.05
C LYS A 193 -8.56 0.65 -0.44
N TRP A 194 -9.13 0.44 -1.62
CA TRP A 194 -9.47 -0.89 -2.10
C TRP A 194 -8.21 -1.73 -2.33
N THR A 195 -7.18 -1.18 -2.98
CA THR A 195 -5.90 -1.88 -3.23
C THR A 195 -5.07 -1.97 -1.94
N HIS A 196 -4.88 -0.87 -1.25
CA HIS A 196 -3.98 -0.75 -0.12
C HIS A 196 -4.41 -1.56 1.12
N ASN A 197 -5.72 -1.67 1.40
CA ASN A 197 -6.22 -2.57 2.45
C ASN A 197 -5.94 -4.05 2.13
N ALA A 198 -6.00 -4.45 0.86
CA ALA A 198 -5.64 -5.79 0.44
C ALA A 198 -4.13 -6.04 0.58
N HIS A 199 -3.31 -5.06 0.18
CA HIS A 199 -1.86 -5.09 0.36
C HIS A 199 -1.47 -5.29 1.83
N HIS A 200 -1.95 -4.47 2.76
CA HIS A 200 -1.65 -4.61 4.18
C HIS A 200 -2.01 -5.98 4.78
N VAL A 201 -3.13 -6.55 4.34
CA VAL A 201 -3.58 -7.88 4.82
C VAL A 201 -2.75 -9.00 4.21
N SER A 202 -2.35 -8.86 2.95
CA SER A 202 -1.72 -9.92 2.15
C SER A 202 -0.32 -9.54 1.68
N CYS A 203 0.40 -8.75 2.48
CA CYS A 203 1.69 -8.15 2.16
C CYS A 203 2.63 -9.17 1.47
N ASN A 204 3.07 -8.83 0.28
CA ASN A 204 3.99 -9.60 -0.57
C ASN A 204 3.50 -11.00 -1.01
N SER A 205 2.19 -11.27 -0.99
CA SER A 205 1.61 -12.43 -1.68
C SER A 205 1.43 -12.13 -3.16
N LEU A 206 2.05 -12.93 -4.04
CA LEU A 206 2.04 -12.68 -5.49
C LEU A 206 0.66 -12.75 -6.14
N ASP A 207 -0.26 -13.53 -5.57
CA ASP A 207 -1.62 -13.73 -6.08
C ASP A 207 -2.70 -12.98 -5.29
N TYR A 208 -2.41 -12.48 -4.07
CA TYR A 208 -3.35 -11.73 -3.23
C TYR A 208 -3.02 -10.24 -3.10
N ASP A 209 -1.73 -9.85 -3.21
CA ASP A 209 -1.28 -8.47 -3.06
C ASP A 209 -1.27 -7.75 -4.42
N PRO A 210 -2.18 -6.77 -4.64
CA PRO A 210 -2.22 -6.04 -5.91
C PRO A 210 -0.97 -5.20 -6.17
N ASP A 211 -0.23 -4.79 -5.13
CA ASP A 211 0.93 -3.92 -5.25
C ASP A 211 2.17 -4.63 -5.81
N LEU A 212 2.09 -5.97 -6.00
CA LEU A 212 3.11 -6.76 -6.70
C LEU A 212 2.69 -7.19 -8.12
N GLN A 213 1.45 -6.91 -8.53
CA GLN A 213 0.87 -7.43 -9.78
C GLN A 213 0.96 -6.39 -10.90
N HIS A 214 2.18 -6.15 -11.39
CA HIS A 214 2.49 -5.11 -12.38
C HIS A 214 2.74 -5.63 -13.81
N LEU A 215 2.37 -6.89 -14.09
CA LEU A 215 2.42 -7.37 -15.47
C LEU A 215 1.49 -6.53 -16.37
N PRO A 216 1.89 -6.24 -17.59
CA PRO A 216 3.05 -6.76 -18.35
C PRO A 216 4.39 -6.04 -18.09
N VAL A 217 4.44 -4.98 -17.29
CA VAL A 217 5.58 -4.04 -17.26
C VAL A 217 6.69 -4.47 -16.29
N LEU A 218 6.32 -4.95 -15.09
CA LEU A 218 7.27 -5.34 -14.05
C LEU A 218 6.86 -6.68 -13.41
N ALA A 219 7.86 -7.47 -13.03
CA ALA A 219 7.71 -8.69 -12.24
C ALA A 219 8.85 -8.80 -11.22
N VAL A 220 8.51 -8.92 -9.95
CA VAL A 220 9.49 -9.05 -8.85
C VAL A 220 10.00 -10.48 -8.67
N SER A 221 9.38 -11.46 -9.29
CA SER A 221 9.72 -12.87 -9.18
C SER A 221 9.30 -13.64 -10.42
N SER A 222 10.11 -14.63 -10.82
CA SER A 222 9.81 -15.57 -11.91
C SER A 222 8.59 -16.46 -11.60
N LYS A 223 8.14 -16.56 -10.36
CA LYS A 223 6.88 -17.23 -10.02
C LYS A 223 5.67 -16.62 -10.75
N LEU A 224 5.73 -15.33 -11.12
CA LEU A 224 4.72 -14.66 -11.93
C LEU A 224 4.70 -15.14 -13.39
N PHE A 225 5.73 -15.86 -13.86
CA PHE A 225 5.80 -16.36 -15.23
C PHE A 225 4.96 -17.63 -15.45
N GLN A 226 4.42 -18.20 -14.38
CA GLN A 226 3.58 -19.41 -14.41
C GLN A 226 2.09 -19.10 -14.56
N SER A 227 1.73 -17.90 -15.03
CA SER A 227 0.34 -17.47 -15.23
C SER A 227 -0.51 -17.64 -13.96
N LEU A 228 -0.05 -17.02 -12.86
CA LEU A 228 -0.78 -17.05 -11.58
C LEU A 228 -2.16 -16.41 -11.72
N THR A 229 -3.15 -16.99 -11.05
CA THR A 229 -4.48 -16.36 -10.97
C THR A 229 -4.49 -15.33 -9.85
N SER A 230 -4.65 -14.05 -10.19
CA SER A 230 -4.88 -13.00 -9.23
C SER A 230 -6.18 -13.23 -8.45
N ARG A 231 -6.06 -13.38 -7.15
CA ARG A 231 -7.22 -13.49 -6.24
C ARG A 231 -7.84 -12.13 -5.96
N PHE A 232 -7.04 -11.05 -6.14
CA PHE A 232 -7.53 -9.68 -5.99
C PHE A 232 -8.34 -9.22 -7.22
N TYR A 233 -7.77 -9.35 -8.43
CA TYR A 233 -8.44 -8.94 -9.68
C TYR A 233 -9.38 -10.00 -10.24
N LEU A 234 -9.36 -11.23 -9.72
CA LEU A 234 -10.14 -12.40 -10.20
C LEU A 234 -9.88 -12.69 -11.68
N ARG A 235 -8.61 -12.64 -12.08
CA ARG A 235 -8.17 -12.92 -13.45
C ARG A 235 -6.79 -13.59 -13.45
N GLU A 236 -6.48 -14.25 -14.53
CA GLU A 236 -5.14 -14.78 -14.77
C GLU A 236 -4.16 -13.65 -15.07
N LEU A 237 -2.98 -13.72 -14.46
CA LEU A 237 -1.83 -12.83 -14.73
C LEU A 237 -0.99 -13.49 -15.81
N THR A 238 -1.40 -13.34 -17.06
CA THR A 238 -0.77 -14.03 -18.21
C THR A 238 0.63 -13.47 -18.46
N PHE A 239 1.62 -14.35 -18.51
CA PHE A 239 2.98 -14.02 -18.91
C PHE A 239 3.15 -14.30 -20.41
N ASP A 240 2.65 -13.37 -21.23
CA ASP A 240 2.65 -13.40 -22.69
C ASP A 240 3.96 -12.83 -23.29
N PRO A 241 4.14 -12.85 -24.64
CA PRO A 241 5.32 -12.28 -25.31
C PRO A 241 5.55 -10.80 -24.98
N LEU A 242 4.48 -10.01 -24.75
CA LEU A 242 4.59 -8.60 -24.41
C LEU A 242 5.14 -8.45 -22.99
N SER A 243 4.62 -9.21 -22.05
CA SER A 243 5.13 -9.27 -20.67
C SER A 243 6.58 -9.71 -20.63
N ARG A 244 6.93 -10.73 -21.42
CA ARG A 244 8.32 -11.19 -21.55
C ARG A 244 9.23 -10.07 -22.05
N PHE A 245 8.81 -9.35 -23.08
CA PHE A 245 9.59 -8.25 -23.63
C PHE A 245 9.86 -7.18 -22.57
N PHE A 246 8.84 -6.64 -21.91
CA PHE A 246 9.02 -5.58 -20.92
C PHE A 246 9.81 -6.07 -19.70
N VAL A 247 9.47 -7.21 -19.15
CA VAL A 247 10.14 -7.78 -17.96
C VAL A 247 11.61 -8.07 -18.25
N SER A 248 11.96 -8.51 -19.47
CA SER A 248 13.35 -8.76 -19.87
C SER A 248 14.27 -7.53 -19.75
N TYR A 249 13.70 -6.33 -19.80
CA TYR A 249 14.45 -5.07 -19.75
C TYR A 249 14.10 -4.21 -18.54
N GLN A 250 13.27 -4.70 -17.62
CA GLN A 250 12.69 -3.93 -16.51
C GLN A 250 13.70 -3.24 -15.60
N HIS A 251 14.87 -3.81 -15.39
CA HIS A 251 15.92 -3.23 -14.53
C HIS A 251 16.58 -1.98 -15.17
N PHE A 252 16.42 -1.76 -16.48
CA PHE A 252 16.81 -0.52 -17.16
C PHE A 252 15.64 0.46 -17.25
N THR A 253 14.43 -0.06 -17.45
CA THR A 253 13.25 0.77 -17.66
C THR A 253 12.55 1.16 -16.36
N PHE A 254 12.99 0.64 -15.19
CA PHE A 254 12.35 0.88 -13.91
C PHE A 254 12.13 2.36 -13.61
N TYR A 255 13.17 3.18 -13.61
CA TYR A 255 13.02 4.62 -13.34
C TYR A 255 12.21 5.36 -14.40
N PRO A 256 12.44 5.19 -15.70
CA PRO A 256 11.56 5.72 -16.75
C PRO A 256 10.09 5.35 -16.57
N VAL A 257 9.81 4.08 -16.23
CA VAL A 257 8.43 3.62 -15.95
C VAL A 257 7.86 4.33 -14.73
N MET A 258 8.64 4.50 -13.64
CA MET A 258 8.18 5.23 -12.46
C MET A 258 7.84 6.70 -12.78
N CYS A 259 8.56 7.35 -13.70
CA CYS A 259 8.25 8.71 -14.13
C CYS A 259 6.87 8.83 -14.79
N VAL A 260 6.37 7.77 -15.43
CA VAL A 260 5.04 7.77 -16.09
C VAL A 260 3.99 6.93 -15.34
N ALA A 261 4.36 6.29 -14.23
CA ALA A 261 3.48 5.41 -13.46
C ALA A 261 2.18 6.11 -12.99
N ARG A 262 2.24 7.42 -12.79
CA ARG A 262 1.08 8.24 -12.42
C ARG A 262 -0.07 8.14 -13.44
N VAL A 263 0.24 7.96 -14.72
CA VAL A 263 -0.78 7.74 -15.76
C VAL A 263 -1.59 6.47 -15.47
N ASN A 264 -0.91 5.40 -15.04
CA ASN A 264 -1.60 4.17 -14.64
C ASN A 264 -2.51 4.40 -13.42
N LEU A 265 -2.09 5.20 -12.43
CA LEU A 265 -2.92 5.51 -11.26
C LEU A 265 -4.21 6.26 -11.67
N TYR A 266 -4.13 7.18 -12.62
CA TYR A 266 -5.31 7.84 -13.19
C TYR A 266 -6.22 6.85 -13.89
N LEU A 267 -5.66 5.97 -14.74
CA LEU A 267 -6.42 4.96 -15.46
C LEU A 267 -7.13 4.01 -14.50
N GLN A 268 -6.44 3.48 -13.50
CA GLN A 268 -7.00 2.59 -12.49
C GLN A 268 -8.12 3.26 -11.68
N THR A 269 -7.94 4.54 -11.35
CA THR A 269 -8.97 5.36 -10.69
C THR A 269 -10.26 5.40 -11.54
N LEU A 270 -10.13 5.73 -12.83
CA LEU A 270 -11.28 5.82 -13.74
C LEU A 270 -11.93 4.44 -13.95
N LEU A 271 -11.13 3.40 -14.18
CA LEU A 271 -11.62 2.03 -14.33
C LEU A 271 -12.45 1.57 -13.13
N LEU A 272 -12.02 1.88 -11.90
CA LEU A 272 -12.83 1.56 -10.72
C LEU A 272 -14.10 2.40 -10.63
N LEU A 273 -13.97 3.72 -10.77
CA LEU A 273 -15.12 4.63 -10.60
C LEU A 273 -16.23 4.41 -11.63
N PHE A 274 -15.89 3.97 -12.84
CA PHE A 274 -16.86 3.66 -13.90
C PHE A 274 -17.19 2.16 -14.00
N SER A 275 -16.64 1.31 -13.11
CA SER A 275 -16.96 -0.11 -13.06
C SER A 275 -18.37 -0.38 -12.50
N LYS A 276 -18.85 -1.62 -12.68
CA LYS A 276 -20.07 -2.13 -12.04
C LYS A 276 -19.90 -2.47 -10.55
N ARG A 277 -18.68 -2.37 -10.00
CA ARG A 277 -18.40 -2.68 -8.59
C ARG A 277 -19.08 -1.66 -7.67
N LYS A 278 -19.47 -2.09 -6.47
CA LYS A 278 -19.95 -1.17 -5.43
C LYS A 278 -18.75 -0.36 -4.90
N VAL A 279 -18.76 0.94 -5.14
CA VAL A 279 -17.70 1.88 -4.69
C VAL A 279 -18.30 2.81 -3.64
N PRO A 280 -17.75 2.83 -2.41
CA PRO A 280 -18.18 3.78 -1.39
C PRO A 280 -18.02 5.22 -1.86
N ASP A 281 -19.03 6.05 -1.57
CA ASP A 281 -19.02 7.49 -1.91
C ASP A 281 -18.66 7.80 -3.38
N ARG A 282 -19.08 6.95 -4.32
CA ARG A 282 -18.73 7.05 -5.76
C ARG A 282 -18.93 8.46 -6.33
N ALA A 283 -20.09 9.05 -6.11
CA ALA A 283 -20.41 10.38 -6.64
C ALA A 283 -19.42 11.45 -6.12
N LEU A 284 -19.08 11.39 -4.83
CA LEU A 284 -18.14 12.31 -4.21
C LEU A 284 -16.70 12.09 -4.76
N ASN A 285 -16.33 10.84 -5.00
CA ASN A 285 -15.05 10.52 -5.64
C ASN A 285 -14.98 11.07 -7.07
N ILE A 286 -16.03 10.89 -7.88
CA ILE A 286 -16.11 11.42 -9.25
C ILE A 286 -16.03 12.93 -9.23
N LEU A 287 -16.78 13.61 -8.33
CA LEU A 287 -16.72 15.06 -8.21
C LEU A 287 -15.30 15.55 -7.88
N GLY A 288 -14.62 14.92 -6.92
CA GLY A 288 -13.26 15.29 -6.57
C GLY A 288 -12.27 15.08 -7.74
N ILE A 289 -12.42 13.99 -8.50
CA ILE A 289 -11.62 13.74 -9.72
C ILE A 289 -11.92 14.81 -10.80
N ALA A 290 -13.18 15.21 -10.97
CA ALA A 290 -13.55 16.29 -11.89
C ALA A 290 -12.90 17.62 -11.50
N VAL A 291 -12.84 17.95 -10.20
CA VAL A 291 -12.10 19.12 -9.70
C VAL A 291 -10.64 19.08 -10.12
N PHE A 292 -9.94 17.94 -9.94
CA PHE A 292 -8.54 17.79 -10.39
C PHE A 292 -8.40 18.01 -11.90
N TRP A 293 -9.21 17.34 -12.70
CA TRP A 293 -9.18 17.44 -14.17
C TRP A 293 -9.67 18.80 -14.70
N THR A 294 -10.18 19.66 -13.83
CA THR A 294 -10.45 21.06 -14.15
C THR A 294 -9.24 21.94 -13.89
N TRP A 295 -8.75 22.00 -12.64
CA TRP A 295 -7.71 22.96 -12.27
C TRP A 295 -6.34 22.62 -12.88
N PHE A 296 -5.96 21.34 -12.95
CA PHE A 296 -4.63 20.96 -13.45
C PHE A 296 -4.45 21.28 -14.93
N PRO A 297 -5.35 20.87 -15.85
CA PRO A 297 -5.27 21.29 -17.26
C PRO A 297 -5.34 22.81 -17.45
N LEU A 298 -6.17 23.52 -16.65
CA LEU A 298 -6.23 24.97 -16.68
C LEU A 298 -4.89 25.59 -16.31
N LEU A 299 -4.24 25.12 -15.23
CA LEU A 299 -2.90 25.60 -14.85
C LEU A 299 -1.90 25.35 -15.99
N VAL A 300 -1.87 24.15 -16.56
CA VAL A 300 -0.99 23.81 -17.70
C VAL A 300 -1.28 24.69 -18.92
N SER A 301 -2.55 25.02 -19.18
CA SER A 301 -2.92 25.87 -20.32
C SER A 301 -2.42 27.32 -20.22
N CYS A 302 -2.12 27.79 -19.00
CA CYS A 302 -1.52 29.13 -18.78
C CYS A 302 -0.07 29.24 -19.26
N LEU A 303 0.61 28.10 -19.50
CA LEU A 303 1.96 28.11 -20.05
C LEU A 303 1.94 28.49 -21.55
N PRO A 304 2.97 29.23 -22.03
CA PRO A 304 2.89 29.95 -23.30
C PRO A 304 2.82 29.04 -24.54
N ASN A 305 3.46 27.88 -24.52
CA ASN A 305 3.56 27.01 -25.68
C ASN A 305 3.48 25.53 -25.32
N TRP A 306 3.25 24.68 -26.30
CA TRP A 306 3.10 23.22 -26.10
C TRP A 306 4.35 22.55 -25.54
N SER A 307 5.54 23.00 -25.90
CA SER A 307 6.80 22.44 -25.40
C SER A 307 6.89 22.63 -23.89
N GLU A 308 6.61 23.84 -23.40
CA GLU A 308 6.62 24.12 -21.96
C GLU A 308 5.51 23.36 -21.22
N ARG A 309 4.32 23.22 -21.80
CA ARG A 309 3.22 22.43 -21.21
C ARG A 309 3.63 20.97 -21.01
N VAL A 310 4.19 20.36 -22.04
CA VAL A 310 4.66 18.97 -21.97
C VAL A 310 5.79 18.81 -20.97
N LEU A 311 6.80 19.69 -21.03
CA LEU A 311 7.95 19.62 -20.13
C LEU A 311 7.57 19.90 -18.67
N PHE A 312 6.64 20.81 -18.42
CA PHE A 312 6.09 21.05 -17.08
C PHE A 312 5.41 19.78 -16.48
N VAL A 313 4.57 19.12 -17.27
CA VAL A 313 3.93 17.85 -16.87
C VAL A 313 4.98 16.77 -16.62
N LEU A 314 5.95 16.63 -17.50
CA LEU A 314 7.06 15.68 -17.33
C LEU A 314 7.90 16.00 -16.09
N ALA A 315 8.25 17.26 -15.84
CA ALA A 315 8.97 17.67 -14.64
C ALA A 315 8.20 17.32 -13.36
N SER A 316 6.88 17.58 -13.33
CA SER A 316 6.04 17.22 -12.19
C SER A 316 5.96 15.70 -11.99
N PHE A 317 5.86 14.92 -13.04
CA PHE A 317 5.81 13.47 -12.97
C PHE A 317 7.15 12.88 -12.54
N CYS A 318 8.27 13.37 -13.10
CA CYS A 318 9.62 12.90 -12.73
C CYS A 318 9.93 13.15 -11.25
N VAL A 319 9.58 14.30 -10.69
CA VAL A 319 9.77 14.55 -9.26
C VAL A 319 8.82 13.69 -8.41
N CYS A 320 7.55 13.56 -8.82
CA CYS A 320 6.59 12.71 -8.12
C CYS A 320 6.99 11.22 -8.18
N ALA A 321 7.74 10.79 -9.21
CA ALA A 321 8.24 9.43 -9.35
C ALA A 321 9.13 8.98 -8.18
N ILE A 322 9.78 9.91 -7.49
CA ILE A 322 10.56 9.59 -6.28
C ILE A 322 9.69 8.83 -5.27
N GLN A 323 8.43 9.22 -5.10
CA GLN A 323 7.50 8.51 -4.22
C GLN A 323 7.10 7.13 -4.76
N HIS A 324 6.89 7.00 -6.06
CA HIS A 324 6.61 5.69 -6.67
C HIS A 324 7.78 4.72 -6.47
N VAL A 325 9.01 5.22 -6.60
CA VAL A 325 10.22 4.44 -6.27
C VAL A 325 10.23 4.06 -4.79
N GLN A 326 9.95 5.00 -3.87
CA GLN A 326 9.93 4.72 -2.42
C GLN A 326 9.02 3.54 -2.07
N PHE A 327 7.80 3.48 -2.62
CA PHE A 327 6.90 2.35 -2.39
C PHE A 327 7.50 1.02 -2.87
N CYS A 328 8.13 1.03 -4.06
CA CYS A 328 8.78 -0.18 -4.58
C CYS A 328 9.95 -0.63 -3.70
N LEU A 329 10.76 0.32 -3.17
CA LEU A 329 11.91 -0.02 -2.32
C LEU A 329 11.51 -0.78 -1.05
N ASN A 330 10.35 -0.49 -0.50
CA ASN A 330 9.87 -1.11 0.73
C ASN A 330 9.41 -2.57 0.55
N HIS A 331 9.12 -3.02 -0.70
CA HIS A 331 8.49 -4.32 -0.95
C HIS A 331 9.16 -5.18 -2.01
N PHE A 332 9.71 -4.58 -3.09
CA PHE A 332 10.16 -5.34 -4.26
C PHE A 332 11.37 -6.25 -4.00
N ALA A 333 12.21 -5.87 -3.06
CA ALA A 333 13.36 -6.68 -2.66
C ALA A 333 13.12 -7.53 -1.40
N ALA A 334 11.93 -7.44 -0.81
CA ALA A 334 11.52 -8.26 0.32
C ALA A 334 11.03 -9.65 -0.15
N ASN A 335 10.85 -10.57 0.79
CA ASN A 335 10.41 -11.93 0.49
C ASN A 335 8.99 -11.95 -0.08
N VAL A 336 8.79 -12.74 -1.13
CA VAL A 336 7.49 -12.95 -1.76
C VAL A 336 7.05 -14.40 -1.61
N TYR A 337 5.73 -14.63 -1.52
CA TYR A 337 5.14 -15.95 -1.43
C TYR A 337 3.91 -16.06 -2.34
N VAL A 338 3.40 -17.28 -2.53
CA VAL A 338 2.16 -17.58 -3.25
C VAL A 338 1.16 -18.17 -2.26
N GLY A 339 -0.09 -17.79 -2.38
CA GLY A 339 -1.18 -18.28 -1.55
C GLY A 339 -1.73 -17.25 -0.56
N ALA A 340 -2.81 -17.63 0.12
CA ALA A 340 -3.47 -16.81 1.11
C ALA A 340 -2.57 -16.52 2.32
N PRO A 341 -2.65 -15.32 2.92
CA PRO A 341 -2.01 -15.05 4.20
C PRO A 341 -2.63 -15.96 5.27
N LYS A 342 -1.80 -16.42 6.21
CA LYS A 342 -2.27 -17.21 7.36
C LYS A 342 -2.31 -16.32 8.60
N GLY A 343 -3.42 -16.38 9.35
CA GLY A 343 -3.63 -15.51 10.50
C GLY A 343 -2.58 -15.65 11.60
N ASN A 344 -2.12 -16.87 11.86
CA ASN A 344 -1.06 -17.17 12.83
C ASN A 344 0.33 -16.72 12.37
N ASP A 345 0.54 -16.57 11.05
CA ASP A 345 1.80 -16.14 10.45
C ASP A 345 1.76 -14.64 10.06
N TRP A 346 0.69 -13.92 10.42
CA TRP A 346 0.50 -12.54 9.96
C TRP A 346 1.68 -11.63 10.32
N PHE A 347 2.14 -11.67 11.57
CA PHE A 347 3.29 -10.88 12.01
C PHE A 347 4.56 -11.23 11.22
N GLU A 348 4.84 -12.51 11.07
CA GLU A 348 6.00 -12.99 10.30
C GLU A 348 5.93 -12.58 8.82
N LYS A 349 4.74 -12.61 8.21
CA LYS A 349 4.56 -12.13 6.82
C LYS A 349 4.82 -10.63 6.70
N GLN A 350 4.42 -9.84 7.68
CA GLN A 350 4.73 -8.40 7.69
C GLN A 350 6.24 -8.16 7.80
N THR A 351 6.94 -8.84 8.72
CA THR A 351 8.40 -8.68 8.91
C THR A 351 9.21 -9.13 7.70
N SER A 352 8.81 -10.21 7.03
CA SER A 352 9.52 -10.75 5.86
C SER A 352 9.18 -10.02 4.57
N GLY A 353 7.99 -9.40 4.49
CA GLY A 353 7.48 -8.71 3.30
C GLY A 353 7.81 -7.22 3.25
N THR A 354 8.51 -6.67 4.24
CA THR A 354 8.80 -5.23 4.30
C THR A 354 10.29 -4.94 4.47
N ILE A 355 10.71 -3.77 3.99
CA ILE A 355 12.06 -3.22 4.15
C ILE A 355 11.92 -1.77 4.59
N ASP A 356 12.59 -1.41 5.70
CA ASP A 356 12.68 -0.04 6.16
C ASP A 356 13.81 0.71 5.47
N ILE A 357 13.66 2.03 5.35
CA ILE A 357 14.70 2.90 4.80
C ILE A 357 15.36 3.68 5.95
N ALA A 358 16.62 3.38 6.21
CA ALA A 358 17.41 4.08 7.21
C ALA A 358 17.66 5.54 6.78
N CYS A 359 17.21 6.47 7.58
CA CYS A 359 17.46 7.89 7.34
C CYS A 359 17.60 8.67 8.66
N SER A 360 18.22 9.85 8.59
CA SER A 360 18.30 10.75 9.74
C SER A 360 16.93 11.33 10.10
N PRO A 361 16.68 11.71 11.36
CA PRO A 361 15.42 12.34 11.77
C PRO A 361 15.05 13.59 10.96
N LYS A 362 16.05 14.30 10.43
CA LYS A 362 15.83 15.47 9.57
C LYS A 362 15.19 15.14 8.22
N MET A 363 15.18 13.86 7.83
CA MET A 363 14.59 13.38 6.56
C MET A 363 13.18 12.84 6.72
N ASP A 364 12.62 12.76 7.94
CA ASP A 364 11.29 12.17 8.17
C ASP A 364 10.17 12.86 7.39
N TRP A 365 10.26 14.16 7.22
CA TRP A 365 9.31 14.94 6.42
C TRP A 365 9.37 14.60 4.92
N PHE A 366 10.57 14.28 4.41
CA PHE A 366 10.76 13.91 3.00
C PHE A 366 10.18 12.55 2.68
N PHE A 367 10.37 11.57 3.56
CA PHE A 367 9.84 10.21 3.39
C PHE A 367 8.39 10.06 3.84
N GLY A 368 7.84 11.04 4.58
CA GLY A 368 6.45 11.04 5.00
C GLY A 368 6.05 9.92 5.95
N GLY A 369 7.02 9.27 6.62
CA GLY A 369 6.78 8.13 7.51
C GLY A 369 6.93 6.76 6.85
N LEU A 370 6.93 6.69 5.51
CA LEU A 370 7.02 5.42 4.75
C LEU A 370 8.38 4.71 4.89
N GLN A 371 9.41 5.40 5.38
CA GLN A 371 10.69 4.77 5.72
C GLN A 371 10.59 3.79 6.89
N PHE A 372 9.51 3.80 7.68
CA PHE A 372 9.19 2.87 8.75
C PHE A 372 8.08 1.91 8.29
N GLN A 373 8.38 1.14 7.27
CA GLN A 373 7.37 0.35 6.58
C GLN A 373 6.84 -0.78 7.45
N LEU A 374 7.73 -1.48 8.17
CA LEU A 374 7.31 -2.55 9.07
C LEU A 374 6.43 -2.01 10.21
N GLU A 375 6.84 -0.92 10.86
CA GLU A 375 6.07 -0.30 11.94
C GLU A 375 4.71 0.16 11.44
N HIS A 376 4.67 0.71 10.21
CA HIS A 376 3.43 1.11 9.57
C HIS A 376 2.51 -0.09 9.28
N HIS A 377 3.03 -1.19 8.77
CA HIS A 377 2.26 -2.41 8.52
C HIS A 377 1.73 -3.04 9.80
N LEU A 378 2.53 -3.07 10.88
CA LEU A 378 2.13 -3.63 12.16
C LEU A 378 1.14 -2.72 12.93
N PHE A 379 1.25 -1.40 12.75
CA PHE A 379 0.45 -0.40 13.49
C PHE A 379 -0.09 0.70 12.55
N PRO A 380 -0.88 0.35 11.51
CA PRO A 380 -1.29 1.30 10.45
C PRO A 380 -2.11 2.48 10.96
N ARG A 381 -2.73 2.35 12.13
CA ARG A 381 -3.50 3.43 12.79
C ARG A 381 -2.66 4.36 13.66
N LEU A 382 -1.35 4.08 13.79
CA LEU A 382 -0.44 4.93 14.56
C LEU A 382 -0.13 6.21 13.78
N PRO A 383 -0.24 7.42 14.38
CA PRO A 383 0.22 8.64 13.72
C PRO A 383 1.70 8.55 13.33
N ARG A 384 2.02 8.94 12.08
CA ARG A 384 3.39 8.80 11.52
C ARG A 384 4.49 9.45 12.37
N CYS A 385 4.18 10.51 13.12
CA CYS A 385 5.15 11.16 14.02
C CYS A 385 5.62 10.25 15.17
N ASN A 386 4.95 9.14 15.41
CA ASN A 386 5.30 8.17 16.45
C ASN A 386 6.03 6.94 15.88
N LEU A 387 6.07 6.73 14.55
CA LEU A 387 6.72 5.55 13.94
C LEU A 387 8.20 5.45 14.34
N ARG A 388 8.96 6.54 14.23
CA ARG A 388 10.38 6.56 14.68
C ARG A 388 10.55 6.18 16.16
N LYS A 389 9.60 6.52 17.01
CA LYS A 389 9.67 6.22 18.45
C LYS A 389 9.48 4.75 18.73
N ILE A 390 8.65 4.07 17.94
CA ILE A 390 8.35 2.64 18.15
C ILE A 390 9.33 1.73 17.41
N SER A 391 10.03 2.22 16.38
CA SER A 391 10.94 1.42 15.55
C SER A 391 11.99 0.64 16.37
N PRO A 392 12.71 1.21 17.35
CA PRO A 392 13.63 0.42 18.17
C PRO A 392 12.96 -0.70 18.94
N VAL A 393 11.71 -0.49 19.40
CA VAL A 393 10.97 -1.50 20.18
C VAL A 393 10.48 -2.63 19.28
N VAL A 394 10.06 -2.32 18.04
CA VAL A 394 9.71 -3.32 17.03
C VAL A 394 10.93 -4.13 16.63
N GLN A 395 12.09 -3.49 16.47
CA GLN A 395 13.35 -4.17 16.18
C GLN A 395 13.74 -5.17 17.29
N GLU A 396 13.59 -4.77 18.56
CA GLU A 396 13.85 -5.66 19.70
C GLU A 396 12.88 -6.85 19.70
N LEU A 397 11.60 -6.62 19.36
CA LEU A 397 10.62 -7.70 19.26
C LEU A 397 11.00 -8.69 18.16
N CYS A 398 11.37 -8.21 16.98
CA CYS A 398 11.85 -9.07 15.89
C CYS A 398 13.09 -9.87 16.32
N LYS A 399 14.06 -9.23 16.97
CA LYS A 399 15.27 -9.90 17.47
C LYS A 399 14.96 -10.98 18.51
N LYS A 400 14.02 -10.70 19.44
CA LYS A 400 13.60 -11.67 20.47
C LYS A 400 13.06 -12.95 19.87
N HIS A 401 12.30 -12.84 18.79
CA HIS A 401 11.65 -13.98 18.13
C HIS A 401 12.39 -14.47 16.88
N ASN A 402 13.62 -14.02 16.68
CA ASN A 402 14.46 -14.40 15.53
C ASN A 402 13.78 -14.16 14.18
N LEU A 403 13.01 -13.07 14.08
CA LEU A 403 12.31 -12.63 12.87
C LEU A 403 13.12 -11.60 12.10
N PRO A 404 13.01 -11.55 10.77
CA PRO A 404 13.75 -10.58 9.98
C PRO A 404 13.28 -9.14 10.31
N TYR A 405 14.26 -8.26 10.45
CA TYR A 405 14.07 -6.80 10.47
C TYR A 405 15.13 -6.20 9.54
N THR A 406 14.70 -5.80 8.36
CA THR A 406 15.58 -5.30 7.32
C THR A 406 15.47 -3.78 7.22
N SER A 407 16.58 -3.07 7.51
CA SER A 407 16.67 -1.62 7.37
C SER A 407 17.88 -1.29 6.51
N LEU A 408 17.68 -0.65 5.37
CA LEU A 408 18.69 -0.36 4.36
C LEU A 408 18.81 1.15 4.15
N SER A 409 19.99 1.63 3.79
CA SER A 409 20.10 2.99 3.24
C SER A 409 19.29 3.13 1.94
N PHE A 410 18.89 4.35 1.60
CA PHE A 410 18.14 4.60 0.37
C PHE A 410 18.87 4.07 -0.87
N VAL A 411 20.19 4.20 -0.93
CA VAL A 411 21.01 3.71 -2.03
C VAL A 411 21.02 2.17 -2.09
N GLU A 412 21.19 1.51 -0.95
CA GLU A 412 21.18 0.05 -0.88
C GLU A 412 19.82 -0.53 -1.24
N ALA A 413 18.72 0.06 -0.77
CA ALA A 413 17.37 -0.36 -1.13
C ALA A 413 17.14 -0.25 -2.65
N ASN A 414 17.61 0.82 -3.29
CA ASN A 414 17.59 0.93 -4.75
C ASN A 414 18.41 -0.18 -5.43
N ARG A 415 19.63 -0.44 -4.95
CA ARG A 415 20.47 -1.53 -5.50
C ARG A 415 19.82 -2.90 -5.33
N TRP A 416 19.18 -3.17 -4.19
CA TRP A 416 18.47 -4.44 -3.95
C TRP A 416 17.26 -4.58 -4.88
N THR A 417 16.45 -3.54 -5.01
CA THR A 417 15.31 -3.52 -5.93
C THR A 417 15.74 -3.77 -7.37
N LEU A 418 16.77 -3.06 -7.85
CA LEU A 418 17.29 -3.28 -9.20
C LEU A 418 17.87 -4.69 -9.38
N ARG A 419 18.50 -5.26 -8.34
CA ARG A 419 19.00 -6.65 -8.37
C ARG A 419 17.83 -7.63 -8.49
N THR A 420 16.77 -7.48 -7.71
CA THR A 420 15.55 -8.31 -7.79
C THR A 420 14.95 -8.25 -9.21
N LEU A 421 14.75 -7.05 -9.73
CA LEU A 421 14.22 -6.85 -11.07
C LEU A 421 15.14 -7.44 -12.15
N ARG A 422 16.46 -7.30 -11.99
CA ARG A 422 17.44 -7.89 -12.91
C ARG A 422 17.40 -9.42 -12.88
N THR A 423 17.32 -10.04 -11.71
CA THR A 423 17.22 -11.49 -11.59
C THR A 423 16.00 -12.02 -12.33
N ALA A 424 14.81 -11.45 -12.09
CA ALA A 424 13.61 -11.83 -12.82
C ALA A 424 13.72 -11.55 -14.33
N ALA A 425 14.38 -10.45 -14.73
CA ALA A 425 14.60 -10.13 -16.14
C ALA A 425 15.47 -11.18 -16.85
N LEU A 426 16.53 -11.65 -16.20
CA LEU A 426 17.40 -12.69 -16.77
C LEU A 426 16.67 -14.02 -16.90
N GLU A 427 15.87 -14.40 -15.88
CA GLU A 427 15.04 -15.59 -15.93
C GLU A 427 13.98 -15.50 -17.05
N ALA A 428 13.34 -14.34 -17.22
CA ALA A 428 12.39 -14.10 -18.31
C ALA A 428 13.01 -14.29 -19.72
N ARG A 429 14.28 -13.91 -19.89
CA ARG A 429 15.03 -14.12 -21.13
C ARG A 429 15.34 -15.58 -21.39
N GLN A 430 15.65 -16.34 -20.34
CA GLN A 430 15.93 -17.77 -20.46
C GLN A 430 14.70 -18.59 -20.86
N LEU A 431 13.50 -18.12 -20.52
CA LEU A 431 12.23 -18.69 -20.99
C LEU A 431 12.01 -18.45 -22.50
N ALA A 432 12.71 -17.49 -23.11
CA ALA A 432 12.71 -17.33 -24.54
C ALA A 432 13.42 -18.54 -25.21
N ASN A 433 12.86 -19.00 -26.34
CA ASN A 433 13.39 -20.11 -27.10
C ASN A 433 14.94 -20.01 -27.18
N PRO A 434 15.70 -21.06 -26.83
CA PRO A 434 17.18 -21.02 -26.80
C PRO A 434 17.85 -20.50 -28.08
N ALA A 435 17.14 -20.60 -29.21
CA ALA A 435 17.62 -20.07 -30.50
C ALA A 435 17.62 -18.53 -30.62
N SER A 436 17.00 -17.80 -29.69
CA SER A 436 16.89 -16.33 -29.75
C SER A 436 17.75 -15.60 -28.74
N LYS A 437 18.95 -16.10 -28.45
CA LYS A 437 19.91 -15.36 -27.64
C LYS A 437 20.25 -14.04 -28.34
N ASN A 438 19.94 -12.92 -27.66
CA ASN A 438 20.36 -11.62 -28.13
C ASN A 438 21.86 -11.44 -27.84
N LEU A 439 22.71 -11.80 -28.78
CA LEU A 439 24.19 -11.74 -28.67
C LEU A 439 24.69 -10.34 -28.30
N ILE A 440 24.00 -9.29 -28.77
CA ILE A 440 24.37 -7.91 -28.43
C ILE A 440 24.13 -7.66 -26.94
N TRP A 441 23.02 -8.14 -26.41
CA TRP A 441 22.71 -8.02 -25.02
C TRP A 441 23.65 -8.83 -24.10
N GLU A 442 23.98 -10.06 -24.49
CA GLU A 442 24.95 -10.85 -23.74
C GLU A 442 26.34 -10.21 -23.74
N ALA A 443 26.77 -9.66 -24.92
CA ALA A 443 28.03 -8.95 -25.00
C ALA A 443 28.11 -7.70 -24.12
N VAL A 444 26.99 -6.96 -23.96
CA VAL A 444 26.91 -5.75 -23.11
C VAL A 444 26.83 -6.13 -21.62
N ASN A 445 26.34 -7.33 -21.26
CA ASN A 445 26.14 -7.76 -19.87
C ASN A 445 27.11 -8.84 -19.39
N THR A 446 28.15 -9.19 -20.15
CA THR A 446 29.19 -10.15 -19.73
C THR A 446 30.12 -9.61 -18.63
N HIS A 447 29.97 -8.37 -18.20
CA HIS A 447 30.79 -7.75 -17.16
C HIS A 447 30.06 -7.56 -15.83
N GLY A 448 29.18 -8.50 -15.48
CA GLY A 448 28.69 -8.65 -14.10
C GLY A 448 27.61 -7.70 -13.70
#